data_2681608bd493dc61b2bd69eb24f7e10e
#
_entry.id   2681608bd493dc61b2bd69eb24f7e10e
#
_cell.length_a   1.000
_cell.length_b   1.000
_cell.length_c   1.000
_cell.angle_alpha   90.00
_cell.angle_beta   90.00
_cell.angle_gamma   90.00
#
_symmetry.space_group_name_H-M   'P 1'
#
loop_
_entity.id
_entity.type
_entity.pdbx_description
1 polymer ?
#
loop_
_entity_poly.entity_id
_entity_poly.type
_entity_poly.pdbx_seq_one_letter_code
_entity_poly.pdbx_strand_id
1 'polypeptide(L)'
;MSLVPYVIEQTSRGERSYDIYSRLLKDRIIFLGEEVTDVSASVIVAQLLFLEAEDPEKDIHLYINSPGGSVTAGLAIYDTMQYIKCDIETICIGMAASMGSFLLAGGTKGKRLALPNAEIMIHQPSGGAQGQATEIQIAAEHILKTRQKLNQILAENTGQPLDVIRIDTEWDNFMSAEEAKAYGLIDEVIKSR
;
A
#
# COMPACT_ATOMS: atom_id res chain seq x y z
N MET A 1 17.57 16.01 -2.37
CA MET A 1 16.45 16.08 -3.34
C MET A 1 16.93 15.37 -4.60
N SER A 2 16.39 14.20 -4.94
CA SER A 2 16.73 13.54 -6.22
C SER A 2 16.07 14.33 -7.35
N LEU A 3 16.81 14.52 -8.46
CA LEU A 3 16.28 15.17 -9.65
C LEU A 3 15.23 14.26 -10.27
N VAL A 4 13.99 14.73 -10.39
CA VAL A 4 12.93 14.04 -11.12
C VAL A 4 13.13 14.33 -12.61
N PRO A 5 13.36 13.32 -13.48
CA PRO A 5 13.59 13.54 -14.90
C PRO A 5 12.29 13.99 -15.60
N TYR A 6 12.47 14.82 -16.63
CA TYR A 6 11.41 15.23 -17.53
C TYR A 6 11.46 14.43 -18.83
N VAL A 7 10.29 14.10 -19.36
CA VAL A 7 10.11 13.46 -20.66
C VAL A 7 9.31 14.37 -21.59
N ILE A 8 9.66 14.38 -22.87
CA ILE A 8 8.96 15.15 -23.90
C ILE A 8 8.16 14.18 -24.76
N GLU A 9 6.86 14.39 -24.82
CA GLU A 9 5.94 13.63 -25.67
C GLU A 9 5.56 14.50 -26.89
N GLN A 10 5.79 13.98 -28.10
CA GLN A 10 5.36 14.63 -29.32
C GLN A 10 3.91 14.21 -29.64
N THR A 11 3.03 15.19 -29.78
CA THR A 11 1.64 14.99 -30.15
C THR A 11 1.31 15.72 -31.45
N SER A 12 0.18 15.41 -32.06
CA SER A 12 -0.33 16.14 -33.23
C SER A 12 -0.58 17.64 -32.97
N ARG A 13 -0.59 18.07 -31.71
CA ARG A 13 -0.80 19.47 -31.26
C ARG A 13 0.47 20.14 -30.76
N GLY A 14 1.65 19.52 -30.94
CA GLY A 14 2.95 20.00 -30.49
C GLY A 14 3.56 19.17 -29.38
N GLU A 15 4.67 19.66 -28.84
CA GLU A 15 5.41 19.00 -27.76
C GLU A 15 4.79 19.31 -26.40
N ARG A 16 4.74 18.28 -25.53
CA ARG A 16 4.37 18.41 -24.12
C ARG A 16 5.44 17.82 -23.23
N SER A 17 5.85 18.58 -22.23
CA SER A 17 6.80 18.13 -21.21
C SER A 17 6.06 17.67 -19.97
N TYR A 18 6.45 16.53 -19.42
CA TYR A 18 5.96 15.96 -18.17
C TYR A 18 7.15 15.57 -17.31
N ASP A 19 7.04 15.69 -15.99
CA ASP A 19 7.89 14.89 -15.13
C ASP A 19 7.51 13.40 -15.27
N ILE A 20 8.42 12.50 -14.89
CA ILE A 20 8.24 11.06 -15.13
C ILE A 20 7.01 10.50 -14.40
N TYR A 21 6.70 10.98 -13.18
CA TYR A 21 5.55 10.49 -12.43
C TYR A 21 4.23 10.97 -13.05
N SER A 22 4.15 12.24 -13.45
CA SER A 22 2.99 12.77 -14.17
C SER A 22 2.77 12.05 -15.51
N ARG A 23 3.85 11.63 -16.20
CA ARG A 23 3.74 10.85 -17.43
C ARG A 23 3.19 9.45 -17.16
N LEU A 24 3.69 8.77 -16.12
CA LEU A 24 3.24 7.44 -15.74
C LEU A 24 1.80 7.46 -15.20
N LEU A 25 1.39 8.52 -14.52
CA LEU A 25 0.01 8.69 -14.06
C LEU A 25 -1.01 8.68 -15.24
N LYS A 26 -0.64 9.17 -16.43
CA LYS A 26 -1.48 9.03 -17.63
C LYS A 26 -1.71 7.58 -18.03
N ASP A 27 -0.78 6.70 -17.71
CA ASP A 27 -0.91 5.25 -17.92
C ASP A 27 -1.51 4.56 -16.66
N ARG A 28 -2.11 5.35 -15.75
CA ARG A 28 -2.77 4.93 -14.51
C ARG A 28 -1.83 4.25 -13.51
N ILE A 29 -0.55 4.63 -13.54
CA ILE A 29 0.49 4.10 -12.66
C ILE A 29 0.79 5.10 -11.55
N ILE A 30 0.67 4.64 -10.30
CA ILE A 30 0.97 5.37 -9.07
C ILE A 30 2.13 4.67 -8.36
N PHE A 31 3.01 5.44 -7.71
CA PHE A 31 4.10 4.91 -6.89
C PHE A 31 3.95 5.29 -5.41
N LEU A 32 4.02 4.28 -4.55
CA LEU A 32 4.34 4.41 -3.13
C LEU A 32 5.79 3.94 -2.95
N GLY A 33 6.76 4.83 -3.21
CA GLY A 33 8.20 4.55 -3.19
C GLY A 33 8.92 5.07 -1.95
N GLU A 34 8.19 5.38 -0.88
CA GLU A 34 8.70 6.00 0.33
C GLU A 34 7.92 5.57 1.56
N GLU A 35 8.24 6.14 2.72
CA GLU A 35 7.47 5.97 3.95
C GLU A 35 6.03 6.49 3.79
N VAL A 36 5.08 5.76 4.40
CA VAL A 36 3.68 6.19 4.47
C VAL A 36 3.53 7.31 5.49
N THR A 37 3.33 8.52 5.00
CA THR A 37 3.15 9.76 5.77
C THR A 37 1.84 10.43 5.38
N ASP A 38 1.40 11.43 6.13
CA ASP A 38 0.21 12.22 5.77
C ASP A 38 0.37 12.90 4.40
N VAL A 39 1.60 13.28 4.03
CA VAL A 39 1.89 13.93 2.75
C VAL A 39 1.80 12.91 1.62
N SER A 40 2.52 11.77 1.71
CA SER A 40 2.50 10.74 0.67
C SER A 40 1.09 10.16 0.50
N ALA A 41 0.36 9.95 1.60
CA ALA A 41 -1.03 9.49 1.56
C ALA A 41 -1.96 10.47 0.86
N SER A 42 -1.85 11.76 1.15
CA SER A 42 -2.68 12.80 0.50
C SER A 42 -2.46 12.83 -1.01
N VAL A 43 -1.21 12.67 -1.46
CA VAL A 43 -0.87 12.63 -2.90
C VAL A 43 -1.45 11.38 -3.56
N ILE A 44 -1.31 10.19 -2.94
CA ILE A 44 -1.84 8.94 -3.49
C ILE A 44 -3.37 8.98 -3.54
N VAL A 45 -4.04 9.42 -2.48
CA VAL A 45 -5.50 9.57 -2.44
C VAL A 45 -5.98 10.51 -3.56
N ALA A 46 -5.32 11.65 -3.76
CA ALA A 46 -5.67 12.58 -4.83
C ALA A 46 -5.51 11.95 -6.23
N GLN A 47 -4.45 11.14 -6.45
CA GLN A 47 -4.24 10.42 -7.71
C GLN A 47 -5.28 9.33 -7.94
N LEU A 48 -5.66 8.58 -6.90
CA LEU A 48 -6.71 7.57 -6.99
C LEU A 48 -8.06 8.18 -7.40
N LEU A 49 -8.47 9.26 -6.73
CA LEU A 49 -9.72 9.98 -7.05
C LEU A 49 -9.68 10.61 -8.44
N PHE A 50 -8.55 11.17 -8.85
CA PHE A 50 -8.37 11.74 -10.18
C PHE A 50 -8.54 10.66 -11.27
N LEU A 51 -7.89 9.50 -11.10
CA LEU A 51 -7.97 8.41 -12.09
C LEU A 51 -9.35 7.77 -12.14
N GLU A 52 -10.06 7.65 -11.01
CA GLU A 52 -11.46 7.20 -11.01
C GLU A 52 -12.35 8.17 -11.79
N ALA A 53 -12.17 9.48 -11.59
CA ALA A 53 -12.96 10.49 -12.30
C ALA A 53 -12.69 10.50 -13.82
N GLU A 54 -11.49 10.10 -14.27
CA GLU A 54 -11.19 9.97 -15.69
C GLU A 54 -11.84 8.74 -16.34
N ASP A 55 -11.75 7.57 -15.69
CA ASP A 55 -12.30 6.32 -16.21
C ASP A 55 -12.47 5.30 -15.06
N PRO A 56 -13.68 5.11 -14.54
CA PRO A 56 -13.92 4.21 -13.41
C PRO A 56 -13.86 2.71 -13.77
N GLU A 57 -13.83 2.37 -15.07
CA GLU A 57 -13.84 0.97 -15.53
C GLU A 57 -12.43 0.41 -15.77
N LYS A 58 -11.40 1.27 -15.70
CA LYS A 58 -10.02 0.86 -15.93
C LYS A 58 -9.28 0.69 -14.61
N ASP A 59 -8.42 -0.33 -14.58
CA ASP A 59 -7.56 -0.62 -13.45
C ASP A 59 -6.59 0.52 -13.14
N ILE A 60 -6.23 0.65 -11.88
CA ILE A 60 -5.14 1.52 -11.40
C ILE A 60 -4.01 0.62 -10.91
N HIS A 61 -2.77 0.92 -11.31
CA HIS A 61 -1.59 0.15 -10.95
C HIS A 61 -0.81 0.88 -9.85
N LEU A 62 -0.85 0.35 -8.61
CA LEU A 62 -0.14 0.90 -7.46
C LEU A 62 1.15 0.09 -7.22
N TYR A 63 2.29 0.67 -7.60
CA TYR A 63 3.62 0.12 -7.32
C TYR A 63 4.07 0.48 -5.92
N ILE A 64 4.49 -0.52 -5.15
CA ILE A 64 4.85 -0.37 -3.73
C ILE A 64 6.30 -0.77 -3.51
N ASN A 65 7.08 0.17 -2.98
CA ASN A 65 8.42 -0.03 -2.41
C ASN A 65 8.52 0.82 -1.15
N SER A 66 7.96 0.34 -0.06
CA SER A 66 7.75 1.13 1.16
C SER A 66 8.06 0.33 2.42
N PRO A 67 8.77 0.93 3.40
CA PRO A 67 8.96 0.34 4.72
C PRO A 67 7.70 0.40 5.61
N GLY A 68 6.60 0.98 5.12
CA GLY A 68 5.42 1.30 5.92
C GLY A 68 5.46 2.70 6.49
N GLY A 69 4.84 2.92 7.66
CA GLY A 69 4.78 4.23 8.31
C GLY A 69 3.47 4.45 9.07
N SER A 70 2.93 5.67 8.98
CA SER A 70 1.72 6.07 9.71
C SER A 70 0.51 5.20 9.40
N VAL A 71 -0.04 4.57 10.43
CA VAL A 71 -1.25 3.72 10.31
C VAL A 71 -2.45 4.54 9.82
N THR A 72 -2.64 5.75 10.34
CA THR A 72 -3.78 6.61 9.98
C THR A 72 -3.70 7.02 8.51
N ALA A 73 -2.50 7.41 8.06
CA ALA A 73 -2.23 7.77 6.67
C ALA A 73 -2.42 6.55 5.74
N GLY A 74 -1.93 5.37 6.15
CA GLY A 74 -2.12 4.14 5.39
C GLY A 74 -3.58 3.71 5.29
N LEU A 75 -4.36 3.86 6.36
CA LEU A 75 -5.80 3.59 6.32
C LEU A 75 -6.55 4.57 5.41
N ALA A 76 -6.11 5.82 5.29
CA ALA A 76 -6.71 6.76 4.34
C ALA A 76 -6.51 6.31 2.88
N ILE A 77 -5.32 5.77 2.55
CA ILE A 77 -5.08 5.16 1.23
C ILE A 77 -5.97 3.91 1.06
N TYR A 78 -5.92 2.99 2.03
CA TYR A 78 -6.67 1.74 1.99
C TYR A 78 -8.17 1.97 1.79
N ASP A 79 -8.77 2.80 2.63
CA ASP A 79 -10.20 3.10 2.55
C ASP A 79 -10.56 3.75 1.20
N THR A 80 -9.69 4.58 0.63
CA THR A 80 -9.87 5.14 -0.71
C THR A 80 -9.80 4.07 -1.79
N MET A 81 -8.84 3.13 -1.70
CA MET A 81 -8.74 1.99 -2.62
C MET A 81 -10.02 1.14 -2.62
N GLN A 82 -10.65 0.97 -1.45
CA GLN A 82 -11.91 0.22 -1.32
C GLN A 82 -13.15 1.03 -1.73
N TYR A 83 -13.07 2.37 -1.65
CA TYR A 83 -14.19 3.27 -1.91
C TYR A 83 -14.43 3.52 -3.40
N ILE A 84 -13.36 3.65 -4.19
CA ILE A 84 -13.44 3.92 -5.64
C ILE A 84 -13.89 2.68 -6.42
N LYS A 85 -14.40 2.90 -7.62
CA LYS A 85 -14.93 1.82 -8.47
C LYS A 85 -13.88 1.06 -9.25
N CYS A 86 -12.72 1.70 -9.50
CA CYS A 86 -11.62 1.07 -10.23
C CYS A 86 -11.08 -0.13 -9.45
N ASP A 87 -10.75 -1.21 -10.14
CA ASP A 87 -9.90 -2.24 -9.57
C ASP A 87 -8.49 -1.70 -9.33
N ILE A 88 -7.90 -2.06 -8.20
CA ILE A 88 -6.54 -1.66 -7.84
C ILE A 88 -5.61 -2.87 -7.96
N GLU A 89 -4.76 -2.86 -8.97
CA GLU A 89 -3.64 -3.79 -9.06
C GLU A 89 -2.49 -3.27 -8.20
N THR A 90 -2.10 -4.03 -7.18
CA THR A 90 -0.97 -3.70 -6.32
C THR A 90 0.25 -4.52 -6.70
N ILE A 91 1.43 -3.89 -6.84
CA ILE A 91 2.65 -4.55 -7.29
C ILE A 91 3.79 -4.22 -6.33
N CYS A 92 4.28 -5.20 -5.58
CA CYS A 92 5.46 -5.03 -4.76
C CYS A 92 6.73 -5.09 -5.60
N ILE A 93 7.54 -4.01 -5.52
CA ILE A 93 8.88 -3.93 -6.10
C ILE A 93 9.87 -3.63 -4.98
N GLY A 94 10.86 -4.49 -4.76
CA GLY A 94 11.81 -4.35 -3.66
C GLY A 94 11.22 -4.76 -2.31
N MET A 95 10.50 -3.87 -1.62
CA MET A 95 9.95 -4.15 -0.29
C MET A 95 8.51 -3.61 -0.12
N ALA A 96 7.69 -4.41 0.56
CA ALA A 96 6.44 -3.93 1.14
C ALA A 96 6.38 -4.36 2.62
N ALA A 97 6.67 -3.45 3.54
CA ALA A 97 6.70 -3.75 4.97
C ALA A 97 5.62 -2.97 5.74
N SER A 98 5.11 -3.57 6.83
CA SER A 98 4.17 -2.91 7.74
C SER A 98 2.95 -2.34 7.01
N MET A 99 2.68 -1.03 7.05
CA MET A 99 1.61 -0.43 6.26
C MET A 99 1.77 -0.61 4.75
N GLY A 100 3.00 -0.80 4.24
CA GLY A 100 3.24 -1.14 2.83
C GLY A 100 2.69 -2.52 2.46
N SER A 101 2.90 -3.53 3.29
CA SER A 101 2.33 -4.88 3.09
C SER A 101 0.81 -4.91 3.28
N PHE A 102 0.30 -4.09 4.18
CA PHE A 102 -1.12 -3.91 4.40
C PHE A 102 -1.82 -3.35 3.15
N LEU A 103 -1.23 -2.32 2.52
CA LEU A 103 -1.73 -1.76 1.27
C LEU A 103 -1.60 -2.72 0.09
N LEU A 104 -0.49 -3.49 0.03
CA LEU A 104 -0.29 -4.54 -0.97
C LEU A 104 -1.41 -5.58 -0.91
N ALA A 105 -1.69 -6.09 0.29
CA ALA A 105 -2.76 -7.07 0.52
C ALA A 105 -4.17 -6.48 0.30
N GLY A 106 -4.30 -5.16 0.34
CA GLY A 106 -5.54 -4.41 0.12
C GLY A 106 -5.93 -4.21 -1.34
N GLY A 107 -5.12 -4.64 -2.30
CA GLY A 107 -5.45 -4.62 -3.72
C GLY A 107 -6.62 -5.53 -4.08
N THR A 108 -7.16 -5.36 -5.28
CA THR A 108 -8.24 -6.20 -5.79
C THR A 108 -7.81 -7.66 -5.86
N LYS A 109 -8.63 -8.57 -5.36
CA LYS A 109 -8.33 -10.02 -5.39
C LYS A 109 -8.05 -10.49 -6.82
N GLY A 110 -6.96 -11.27 -6.99
CA GLY A 110 -6.46 -11.72 -8.28
C GLY A 110 -5.51 -10.71 -8.96
N LYS A 111 -5.35 -9.50 -8.38
CA LYS A 111 -4.53 -8.41 -8.92
C LYS A 111 -3.47 -7.90 -7.91
N ARG A 112 -3.09 -8.74 -6.93
CA ARG A 112 -2.05 -8.42 -5.94
C ARG A 112 -0.78 -9.17 -6.33
N LEU A 113 0.26 -8.44 -6.69
CA LEU A 113 1.42 -8.98 -7.38
C LEU A 113 2.71 -8.63 -6.64
N ALA A 114 3.76 -9.43 -6.85
CA ALA A 114 5.11 -9.08 -6.44
C ALA A 114 6.13 -9.52 -7.50
N LEU A 115 7.25 -8.79 -7.59
CA LEU A 115 8.41 -9.25 -8.35
C LEU A 115 9.16 -10.35 -7.58
N PRO A 116 9.92 -11.23 -8.26
CA PRO A 116 10.47 -12.46 -7.65
C PRO A 116 11.41 -12.23 -6.46
N ASN A 117 12.08 -11.08 -6.41
CA ASN A 117 13.02 -10.72 -5.35
C ASN A 117 12.44 -9.71 -4.36
N ALA A 118 11.13 -9.48 -4.39
CA ALA A 118 10.47 -8.61 -3.44
C ALA A 118 10.38 -9.29 -2.07
N GLU A 119 10.50 -8.48 -1.02
CA GLU A 119 10.35 -8.89 0.37
C GLU A 119 9.09 -8.25 0.95
N ILE A 120 8.29 -9.05 1.63
CA ILE A 120 7.05 -8.60 2.26
C ILE A 120 7.16 -8.85 3.78
N MET A 121 6.82 -7.86 4.59
CA MET A 121 6.88 -7.99 6.04
C MET A 121 5.58 -7.52 6.70
N ILE A 122 5.05 -8.36 7.58
CA ILE A 122 3.90 -8.04 8.41
C ILE A 122 4.30 -8.01 9.88
N HIS A 123 3.72 -7.09 10.64
CA HIS A 123 3.86 -6.99 12.08
C HIS A 123 2.73 -6.15 12.69
N GLN A 124 2.61 -6.16 14.03
CA GLN A 124 1.67 -5.33 14.76
C GLN A 124 2.04 -3.84 14.71
N PRO A 125 1.07 -2.91 14.90
CA PRO A 125 1.37 -1.49 15.01
C PRO A 125 2.23 -1.21 16.24
N SER A 126 3.22 -0.35 16.08
CA SER A 126 4.02 0.17 17.18
C SER A 126 3.57 1.58 17.58
N GLY A 127 3.79 1.95 18.82
CA GLY A 127 3.49 3.30 19.32
C GLY A 127 3.99 3.47 20.73
N GLY A 128 3.91 4.70 21.23
CA GLY A 128 4.29 5.05 22.60
C GLY A 128 3.44 6.19 23.11
N ALA A 129 3.38 6.35 24.42
CA ALA A 129 2.73 7.47 25.07
C ALA A 129 3.54 7.92 26.28
N GLN A 130 3.53 9.24 26.54
CA GLN A 130 4.11 9.85 27.72
C GLN A 130 3.10 10.86 28.27
N GLY A 131 2.94 10.90 29.60
CA GLY A 131 2.00 11.81 30.23
C GLY A 131 1.48 11.23 31.55
N GLN A 132 0.29 11.65 31.97
CA GLN A 132 -0.38 11.14 33.16
C GLN A 132 -0.85 9.70 32.95
N ALA A 133 -1.06 8.95 34.05
CA ALA A 133 -1.47 7.55 33.98
C ALA A 133 -2.71 7.31 33.09
N THR A 134 -3.70 8.18 33.17
CA THR A 134 -4.93 8.10 32.36
C THR A 134 -4.64 8.32 30.88
N GLU A 135 -3.75 9.24 30.52
CA GLU A 135 -3.35 9.49 29.11
C GLU A 135 -2.63 8.28 28.53
N ILE A 136 -1.72 7.67 29.30
CA ILE A 136 -1.01 6.44 28.89
C ILE A 136 -2.00 5.29 28.70
N GLN A 137 -2.98 5.14 29.60
CA GLN A 137 -4.01 4.12 29.49
C GLN A 137 -4.85 4.31 28.21
N ILE A 138 -5.31 5.54 27.93
CA ILE A 138 -6.09 5.85 26.72
C ILE A 138 -5.29 5.50 25.46
N ALA A 139 -4.00 5.85 25.41
CA ALA A 139 -3.14 5.55 24.28
C ALA A 139 -2.92 4.03 24.10
N ALA A 140 -2.72 3.29 25.20
CA ALA A 140 -2.60 1.84 25.17
C ALA A 140 -3.89 1.16 24.69
N GLU A 141 -5.04 1.58 25.16
CA GLU A 141 -6.33 1.07 24.68
C GLU A 141 -6.54 1.39 23.18
N HIS A 142 -6.14 2.57 22.74
CA HIS A 142 -6.26 2.97 21.35
C HIS A 142 -5.41 2.11 20.43
N ILE A 143 -4.13 1.86 20.76
CA ILE A 143 -3.26 1.02 19.91
C ILE A 143 -3.74 -0.43 19.88
N LEU A 144 -4.28 -0.97 20.96
CA LEU A 144 -4.85 -2.31 20.98
C LEU A 144 -6.09 -2.42 20.08
N LYS A 145 -6.96 -1.41 20.05
CA LYS A 145 -8.10 -1.34 19.11
C LYS A 145 -7.62 -1.24 17.67
N THR A 146 -6.59 -0.44 17.41
CA THR A 146 -5.97 -0.31 16.09
C THR A 146 -5.40 -1.65 15.63
N ARG A 147 -4.63 -2.34 16.48
CA ARG A 147 -4.11 -3.69 16.20
C ARG A 147 -5.22 -4.66 15.82
N GLN A 148 -6.30 -4.69 16.59
CA GLN A 148 -7.43 -5.58 16.31
C GLN A 148 -8.07 -5.28 14.95
N LYS A 149 -8.28 -4.00 14.61
CA LYS A 149 -8.81 -3.57 13.31
C LYS A 149 -7.91 -4.03 12.16
N LEU A 150 -6.60 -3.78 12.25
CA LEU A 150 -5.64 -4.16 11.21
C LEU A 150 -5.58 -5.67 11.02
N ASN A 151 -5.55 -6.46 12.11
CA ASN A 151 -5.54 -7.91 12.05
C ASN A 151 -6.82 -8.46 11.40
N GLN A 152 -7.98 -7.87 11.68
CA GLN A 152 -9.24 -8.28 11.05
C GLN A 152 -9.21 -8.04 9.54
N ILE A 153 -8.76 -6.87 9.10
CA ILE A 153 -8.65 -6.53 7.66
C ILE A 153 -7.62 -7.46 6.97
N LEU A 154 -6.47 -7.73 7.60
CA LEU A 154 -5.50 -8.68 7.06
C LEU A 154 -6.07 -10.09 6.93
N ALA A 155 -6.82 -10.56 7.92
CA ALA A 155 -7.48 -11.86 7.87
C ALA A 155 -8.47 -11.95 6.68
N GLU A 156 -9.26 -10.90 6.46
CA GLU A 156 -10.20 -10.81 5.34
C GLU A 156 -9.48 -10.79 3.98
N ASN A 157 -8.40 -10.02 3.87
CA ASN A 157 -7.64 -9.89 2.63
C ASN A 157 -6.83 -11.14 2.29
N THR A 158 -6.23 -11.80 3.30
CA THR A 158 -5.38 -12.98 3.09
C THR A 158 -6.16 -14.29 3.04
N GLY A 159 -7.32 -14.34 3.70
CA GLY A 159 -8.07 -15.57 3.94
C GLY A 159 -7.51 -16.41 5.10
N GLN A 160 -6.50 -15.92 5.82
CA GLN A 160 -5.98 -16.58 7.01
C GLN A 160 -6.93 -16.42 8.20
N PRO A 161 -7.01 -17.41 9.10
CA PRO A 161 -7.74 -17.29 10.36
C PRO A 161 -7.19 -16.11 11.20
N LEU A 162 -8.07 -15.37 11.88
CA LEU A 162 -7.69 -14.20 12.68
C LEU A 162 -6.64 -14.55 13.75
N ASP A 163 -6.73 -15.74 14.36
CA ASP A 163 -5.76 -16.17 15.37
C ASP A 163 -4.37 -16.45 14.77
N VAL A 164 -4.29 -16.92 13.53
CA VAL A 164 -3.03 -17.04 12.77
C VAL A 164 -2.42 -15.66 12.54
N ILE A 165 -3.21 -14.71 12.02
CA ILE A 165 -2.76 -13.32 11.82
C ILE A 165 -2.24 -12.70 13.14
N ARG A 166 -2.92 -12.93 14.27
CA ARG A 166 -2.49 -12.41 15.59
C ARG A 166 -1.12 -12.93 16.00
N ILE A 167 -0.84 -14.22 15.74
CA ILE A 167 0.45 -14.85 16.07
C ILE A 167 1.53 -14.34 15.12
N ASP A 168 1.25 -14.35 13.82
CA ASP A 168 2.22 -14.06 12.77
C ASP A 168 2.58 -12.57 12.66
N THR A 169 1.74 -11.68 13.21
CA THR A 169 2.02 -10.24 13.32
C THR A 169 2.57 -9.82 14.68
N GLU A 170 2.80 -10.75 15.63
CA GLU A 170 3.34 -10.41 16.95
C GLU A 170 4.74 -9.79 16.88
N TRP A 171 5.56 -10.28 15.96
CA TRP A 171 6.91 -9.81 15.65
C TRP A 171 7.08 -9.63 14.16
N ASP A 172 8.20 -9.02 13.75
CA ASP A 172 8.52 -8.85 12.34
C ASP A 172 8.56 -10.22 11.63
N ASN A 173 7.65 -10.42 10.71
CA ASN A 173 7.52 -11.65 9.94
C ASN A 173 7.81 -11.36 8.46
N PHE A 174 9.06 -11.63 8.05
CA PHE A 174 9.54 -11.42 6.69
C PHE A 174 9.22 -12.63 5.82
N MET A 175 8.74 -12.36 4.61
CA MET A 175 8.38 -13.35 3.62
C MET A 175 8.97 -12.98 2.27
N SER A 176 9.51 -13.96 1.57
CA SER A 176 9.78 -13.86 0.13
C SER A 176 8.46 -13.71 -0.65
N ALA A 177 8.54 -13.32 -1.92
CA ALA A 177 7.36 -13.19 -2.77
C ALA A 177 6.54 -14.51 -2.85
N GLU A 178 7.22 -15.66 -2.93
CA GLU A 178 6.54 -16.98 -3.00
C GLU A 178 5.88 -17.36 -1.66
N GLU A 179 6.51 -17.06 -0.52
CA GLU A 179 5.90 -17.25 0.80
C GLU A 179 4.70 -16.33 1.01
N ALA A 180 4.80 -15.05 0.59
CA ALA A 180 3.69 -14.10 0.66
C ALA A 180 2.50 -14.53 -0.22
N LYS A 181 2.76 -15.15 -1.38
CA LYS A 181 1.73 -15.76 -2.22
C LYS A 181 1.07 -16.95 -1.51
N ALA A 182 1.86 -17.86 -0.95
CA ALA A 182 1.33 -19.00 -0.21
C ALA A 182 0.53 -18.58 1.03
N TYR A 183 0.92 -17.48 1.66
CA TYR A 183 0.23 -16.89 2.81
C TYR A 183 -1.10 -16.21 2.43
N GLY A 184 -1.22 -15.71 1.19
CA GLY A 184 -2.40 -15.01 0.68
C GLY A 184 -2.30 -13.49 0.72
N LEU A 185 -1.12 -12.92 1.01
CA LEU A 185 -0.86 -11.48 0.94
C LEU A 185 -0.87 -10.96 -0.50
N ILE A 186 -0.45 -11.81 -1.43
CA ILE A 186 -0.49 -11.55 -2.87
C ILE A 186 -1.11 -12.74 -3.62
N ASP A 187 -1.46 -12.53 -4.88
CA ASP A 187 -2.07 -13.55 -5.73
C ASP A 187 -1.06 -14.19 -6.68
N GLU A 188 -0.04 -13.42 -7.14
CA GLU A 188 0.91 -13.92 -8.12
C GLU A 188 2.31 -13.31 -7.98
N VAL A 189 3.34 -14.11 -8.33
CA VAL A 189 4.73 -13.64 -8.49
C VAL A 189 5.02 -13.53 -9.97
N ILE A 190 5.22 -12.30 -10.48
CA ILE A 190 5.38 -12.00 -11.90
C ILE A 190 6.85 -11.84 -12.27
N LYS A 191 7.30 -12.52 -13.35
CA LYS A 191 8.68 -12.47 -13.85
C LYS A 191 8.85 -11.57 -15.06
N SER A 192 7.77 -11.25 -15.74
CA SER A 192 7.75 -10.38 -16.95
C SER A 192 6.40 -9.65 -17.02
N ARG A 193 6.43 -8.50 -17.67
CA ARG A 193 5.26 -7.67 -17.97
C ARG A 193 4.56 -8.14 -19.23
#